data_fa6957f2814be6539a386deb25f0cb44
#
_entry.id   fa6957f2814be6539a386deb25f0cb44
#
_cell.length_a   1.000
_cell.length_b   1.000
_cell.length_c   1.000
_cell.angle_alpha   90.00
_cell.angle_beta   90.00
_cell.angle_gamma   90.00
#
_symmetry.space_group_name_H-M   'P 1'
#
loop_
_entity.id
_entity.type
_entity.pdbx_description
1 polymer ?
#
loop_
_entity_poly.entity_id
_entity_poly.type
_entity_poly.pdbx_seq_one_letter_code
_entity_poly.pdbx_strand_id
1 'polypeptide(L)'
;NEIQTFLVSQIEYYTKEAESYKEMAKEYNIDDGSVHDTAFGIIVGCIYSSFLQIFTNQNSVPNSQDIEEFTEIIIKNSKKIKESIIT
;
A
#
# COMPACT_ATOMS: atom_id res chain seq x y z
N ASN A 1 -1.06 -16.87 -6.81
CA ASN A 1 -2.21 -16.64 -7.70
C ASN A 1 -2.10 -15.25 -8.35
N GLU A 2 -3.03 -14.91 -9.20
CA GLU A 2 -2.98 -13.66 -9.96
C GLU A 2 -3.08 -12.42 -9.06
N ILE A 3 -3.88 -12.49 -8.01
CA ILE A 3 -4.02 -11.36 -7.08
C ILE A 3 -2.72 -11.15 -6.30
N GLN A 4 -2.11 -12.22 -5.83
CA GLN A 4 -0.83 -12.12 -5.11
C GLN A 4 0.25 -11.53 -6.02
N THR A 5 0.34 -11.99 -7.26
CA THR A 5 1.29 -11.48 -8.24
C THR A 5 1.06 -9.99 -8.50
N PHE A 6 -0.20 -9.60 -8.64
CA PHE A 6 -0.57 -8.20 -8.83
C PHE A 6 -0.14 -7.36 -7.64
N LEU A 7 -0.43 -7.82 -6.42
CA LEU A 7 -0.09 -7.06 -5.21
C LEU A 7 1.42 -6.90 -5.05
N VAL A 8 2.19 -7.95 -5.34
CA VAL A 8 3.65 -7.85 -5.31
C VAL A 8 4.14 -6.81 -6.30
N SER A 9 3.58 -6.78 -7.51
CA SER A 9 3.96 -5.78 -8.50
C SER A 9 3.60 -4.36 -8.06
N GLN A 10 2.48 -4.19 -7.38
CA GLN A 10 2.07 -2.90 -6.84
C GLN A 10 3.03 -2.43 -5.73
N ILE A 11 3.43 -3.36 -4.85
CA ILE A 11 4.40 -3.05 -3.80
C ILE A 11 5.72 -2.59 -4.42
N GLU A 12 6.18 -3.27 -5.45
CA GLU A 12 7.41 -2.87 -6.15
C GLU A 12 7.28 -1.49 -6.78
N TYR A 13 6.15 -1.22 -7.42
CA TYR A 13 5.90 0.08 -8.03
C TYR A 13 5.93 1.20 -6.99
N TYR A 14 5.16 1.06 -5.92
CA TYR A 14 5.06 2.12 -4.92
C TYR A 14 6.32 2.28 -4.09
N THR A 15 7.10 1.21 -3.89
CA THR A 15 8.38 1.35 -3.20
C THR A 15 9.42 2.08 -4.05
N LYS A 16 9.38 1.95 -5.36
CA LYS A 16 10.24 2.74 -6.24
C LYS A 16 9.86 4.22 -6.24
N GLU A 17 8.59 4.52 -6.02
CA GLU A 17 8.07 5.88 -5.98
C GLU A 17 7.93 6.42 -4.56
N ALA A 18 8.56 5.76 -3.59
CA ALA A 18 8.41 6.11 -2.17
C ALA A 18 8.73 7.56 -1.85
N GLU A 19 9.70 8.16 -2.54
CA GLU A 19 10.06 9.55 -2.30
C GLU A 19 8.90 10.50 -2.56
N SER A 20 8.12 10.26 -3.62
CA SER A 20 6.93 11.07 -3.93
C SER A 20 5.91 11.01 -2.81
N TYR A 21 5.70 9.83 -2.24
CA TYR A 21 4.72 9.65 -1.17
C TYR A 21 5.23 10.21 0.16
N LYS A 22 6.55 10.19 0.35
CA LYS A 22 7.17 10.82 1.51
C LYS A 22 6.99 12.34 1.46
N GLU A 23 7.19 12.95 0.29
CA GLU A 23 6.96 14.38 0.12
C GLU A 23 5.50 14.74 0.34
N MET A 24 4.58 13.91 -0.17
CA MET A 24 3.16 14.10 0.05
C MET A 24 2.82 14.02 1.54
N ALA A 25 3.41 13.05 2.24
CA ALA A 25 3.20 12.88 3.67
C ALA A 25 3.66 14.10 4.47
N LYS A 26 4.76 14.74 4.07
CA LYS A 26 5.23 15.97 4.71
C LYS A 26 4.20 17.08 4.63
N GLU A 27 3.52 17.21 3.49
CA GLU A 27 2.48 18.22 3.31
C GLU A 27 1.22 17.91 4.12
N TYR A 28 0.90 16.62 4.28
CA TYR A 28 -0.31 16.21 5.00
C TYR A 28 -0.12 16.17 6.51
N ASN A 29 1.11 16.16 6.99
CA ASN A 29 1.42 16.13 8.42
C ASN A 29 1.37 17.56 8.97
N ILE A 30 0.20 17.97 9.42
CA ILE A 30 -0.03 19.32 9.93
C ILE A 30 0.51 19.45 11.36
N ASP A 31 0.46 18.36 12.12
CA ASP A 31 0.92 18.31 13.52
C ASP A 31 2.19 17.47 13.65
N ASP A 32 2.56 17.10 14.88
CA ASP A 32 3.77 16.34 15.17
C ASP A 32 3.70 14.86 14.81
N GLY A 33 2.95 14.51 13.76
CA GLY A 33 2.85 13.14 13.32
C GLY A 33 4.11 12.66 12.62
N SER A 34 4.25 11.34 12.51
CA SER A 34 5.37 10.71 11.81
C SER A 34 5.18 10.78 10.30
N VAL A 35 6.12 11.41 9.61
CA VAL A 35 6.12 11.44 8.14
C VAL A 35 6.24 10.02 7.59
N HIS A 36 7.06 9.19 8.23
CA HIS A 36 7.25 7.81 7.78
C HIS A 36 5.96 6.98 7.92
N ASP A 37 5.26 7.09 9.04
CA ASP A 37 4.02 6.37 9.26
C ASP A 37 2.93 6.86 8.30
N THR A 38 2.86 8.17 8.07
CA THR A 38 1.90 8.74 7.13
C THR A 38 2.17 8.24 5.70
N ALA A 39 3.44 8.25 5.28
CA ALA A 39 3.83 7.75 3.96
C ALA A 39 3.50 6.27 3.80
N PHE A 40 3.77 5.48 4.84
CA PHE A 40 3.42 4.05 4.84
C PHE A 40 1.92 3.87 4.62
N GLY A 41 1.10 4.62 5.36
CA GLY A 41 -0.35 4.56 5.23
C GLY A 41 -0.84 4.97 3.85
N ILE A 42 -0.24 6.01 3.24
CA ILE A 42 -0.59 6.44 1.89
C ILE A 42 -0.29 5.32 0.90
N ILE A 43 0.91 4.73 0.97
CA ILE A 43 1.31 3.66 0.05
C ILE A 43 0.37 2.46 0.20
N VAL A 44 0.13 2.00 1.43
CA VAL A 44 -0.76 0.86 1.67
C VAL A 44 -2.17 1.17 1.19
N GLY A 45 -2.65 2.39 1.42
CA GLY A 45 -3.96 2.82 0.97
C GLY A 45 -4.09 2.80 -0.55
N CYS A 46 -3.04 3.24 -1.28
CA CYS A 46 -3.02 3.19 -2.73
C CYS A 46 -3.06 1.75 -3.24
N ILE A 47 -2.29 0.86 -2.61
CA ILE A 47 -2.29 -0.56 -2.97
C ILE A 47 -3.66 -1.17 -2.69
N TYR A 48 -4.27 -0.84 -1.57
CA TYR A 48 -5.60 -1.31 -1.22
C TYR A 48 -6.64 -0.83 -2.23
N SER A 49 -6.56 0.41 -2.64
CA SER A 49 -7.46 0.96 -3.67
C SER A 49 -7.35 0.19 -4.98
N SER A 50 -6.12 -0.12 -5.41
CA SER A 50 -5.89 -0.92 -6.61
C SER A 50 -6.46 -2.33 -6.46
N PHE A 51 -6.32 -2.92 -5.28
CA PHE A 51 -6.89 -4.23 -4.96
C PHE A 51 -8.42 -4.20 -5.08
N LEU A 52 -9.06 -3.19 -4.51
CA LEU A 52 -10.52 -3.05 -4.60
C LEU A 52 -10.99 -2.89 -6.04
N GLN A 53 -10.19 -2.22 -6.87
CA GLN A 53 -10.54 -1.98 -8.27
C GLN A 53 -10.67 -3.29 -9.05
N ILE A 54 -9.88 -4.31 -8.70
CA ILE A 54 -9.99 -5.62 -9.35
C ILE A 54 -11.40 -6.18 -9.19
N PHE A 55 -11.94 -6.09 -7.97
CA PHE A 55 -13.29 -6.60 -7.69
C PHE A 55 -14.36 -5.73 -8.33
N THR A 56 -14.19 -4.42 -8.31
CA THR A 56 -15.11 -3.48 -8.96
C THR A 56 -15.22 -3.79 -10.46
N ASN A 57 -14.09 -4.06 -11.11
CA ASN A 57 -14.07 -4.36 -12.54
C ASN A 57 -14.79 -5.67 -12.87
N GLN A 58 -14.93 -6.54 -11.88
CA GLN A 58 -15.65 -7.82 -12.02
C GLN A 58 -17.07 -7.76 -11.47
N ASN A 59 -17.55 -6.57 -11.16
CA ASN A 59 -18.86 -6.35 -10.52
C ASN A 59 -19.03 -7.16 -9.23
N SER A 60 -17.95 -7.22 -8.43
CA SER A 60 -17.94 -7.96 -7.18
C SER A 60 -17.29 -7.13 -6.07
N VAL A 61 -17.32 -7.65 -4.86
CA VAL A 61 -16.64 -7.05 -3.71
C VAL A 61 -15.79 -8.14 -3.04
N PRO A 62 -14.67 -7.77 -2.43
CA PRO A 62 -13.85 -8.78 -1.73
C PRO A 62 -14.61 -9.31 -0.52
N ASN A 63 -14.46 -10.61 -0.26
CA ASN A 63 -14.98 -11.22 0.97
C ASN A 63 -13.95 -11.11 2.08
N SER A 64 -14.27 -11.61 3.27
CA SER A 64 -13.37 -11.51 4.42
C SER A 64 -12.05 -12.24 4.19
N GLN A 65 -12.09 -13.37 3.47
CA GLN A 65 -10.86 -14.10 3.17
C GLN A 65 -9.96 -13.32 2.21
N ASP A 66 -10.55 -12.66 1.21
CA ASP A 66 -9.78 -11.82 0.29
C ASP A 66 -9.08 -10.69 1.04
N ILE A 67 -9.77 -10.06 1.98
CA ILE A 67 -9.20 -8.99 2.81
C ILE A 67 -8.07 -9.53 3.69
N GLU A 68 -8.26 -10.71 4.26
CA GLU A 68 -7.23 -11.37 5.08
C GLU A 68 -5.97 -11.63 4.28
N GLU A 69 -6.11 -12.14 3.06
CA GLU A 69 -4.98 -12.40 2.17
C GLU A 69 -4.25 -11.11 1.81
N PHE A 70 -4.99 -10.05 1.53
CA PHE A 70 -4.40 -8.73 1.29
C PHE A 70 -3.57 -8.30 2.50
N THR A 71 -4.16 -8.37 3.69
CA THR A 71 -3.49 -7.96 4.93
C THR A 71 -2.21 -8.75 5.16
N GLU A 72 -2.24 -10.06 4.94
CA GLU A 72 -1.08 -10.93 5.11
C GLU A 72 0.06 -10.53 4.16
N ILE A 73 -0.26 -10.21 2.91
CA ILE A 73 0.74 -9.80 1.94
C ILE A 73 1.36 -8.46 2.35
N ILE A 74 0.56 -7.51 2.82
CA ILE A 74 1.06 -6.22 3.29
C ILE A 74 1.99 -6.42 4.51
N ILE A 75 1.55 -7.22 5.48
CA ILE A 75 2.36 -7.48 6.68
C ILE A 75 3.69 -8.13 6.29
N LYS A 76 3.64 -9.12 5.41
CA LYS A 76 4.83 -9.81 4.95
C LYS A 76 5.84 -8.88 4.26
N ASN A 77 5.35 -7.84 3.59
CA ASN A 77 6.19 -6.90 2.86
C ASN A 77 6.35 -5.55 3.58
N SER A 78 5.85 -5.44 4.80
CA SER A 78 5.85 -4.15 5.53
C SER A 78 7.26 -3.60 5.75
N LYS A 79 8.22 -4.47 6.04
CA LYS A 79 9.62 -4.05 6.24
C LYS A 79 10.19 -3.44 4.96
N LYS A 80 9.93 -4.06 3.81
CA LYS A 80 10.39 -3.56 2.52
C LYS A 80 9.79 -2.18 2.23
N ILE A 81 8.49 -2.02 2.48
CA ILE A 81 7.82 -0.74 2.27
C ILE A 81 8.41 0.32 3.19
N LYS A 82 8.57 0.02 4.46
CA LYS A 82 9.12 0.96 5.44
C LYS A 82 10.55 1.36 5.10
N GLU A 83 11.38 0.41 4.70
CA GLU A 83 12.76 0.70 4.33
C GLU A 83 12.84 1.62 3.10
N SER A 84 11.93 1.49 2.15
CA SER A 84 11.89 2.36 0.97
C SER A 84 11.60 3.82 1.34
N ILE A 85 10.87 4.03 2.42
CA ILE A 85 10.51 5.39 2.89
C ILE A 85 11.67 6.02 3.66
N ILE A 86 12.39 5.22 4.43
CA ILE A 86 13.50 5.70 5.29
C ILE A 86 14.67 6.21 4.45
N THR A 87 14.99 5.53 3.38
CA THR A 87 16.09 5.95 2.50
C THR A 87 15.64 7.10 1.61
#